data_c3ca47996b071348684415440cc5222a
#
_entry.id   c3ca47996b071348684415440cc5222a
#
_cell.length_a   1.000
_cell.length_b   1.000
_cell.length_c   1.000
_cell.angle_alpha   90.00
_cell.angle_beta   90.00
_cell.angle_gamma   90.00
#
_symmetry.space_group_name_H-M   'P 1'
#
loop_
_entity.id
_entity.type
_entity.pdbx_description
1 polymer ?
#
loop_
_entity_poly.entity_id
_entity_poly.type
_entity_poly.pdbx_seq_one_letter_code
_entity_poly.pdbx_strand_id
1 'polypeptide(L)'
;MKRVLVTGAAKGIGAAIVRLCAAAGYRVVAVDVDEERLLELRGELPQIETDVLDVRDLAAWERVASRVESRGGPIDVLINNAGVCLPGPCDEVSAEDDRLTVEVNLLGVINGVRTFLPRFLARGRGHVINIASMAAFAPAPDLATYCATKHAVRAYTHSCALDHRHGPVHWTLACPSAVETPMLQGMRKKRAGAVVFTEKPMRPERFATAILDAIRAPKREVLVPSARGKVIRFIGLFPGLLARGMDDAVRKGLAALDD
;
A
#
# COMPACT_ATOMS: atom_id res chain seq x y z
N MET A 1 8.90 4.31 22.76
CA MET A 1 7.67 4.26 21.93
C MET A 1 8.09 4.40 20.48
N LYS A 2 7.67 3.49 19.57
CA LYS A 2 8.05 3.57 18.14
C LYS A 2 7.32 4.73 17.46
N ARG A 3 8.00 5.36 16.49
CA ARG A 3 7.44 6.40 15.65
C ARG A 3 7.22 5.88 14.24
N VAL A 4 6.00 6.02 13.72
CA VAL A 4 5.52 5.41 12.47
C VAL A 4 5.17 6.49 11.48
N LEU A 5 5.74 6.45 10.27
CA LEU A 5 5.35 7.32 9.16
C LEU A 5 4.49 6.52 8.17
N VAL A 6 3.34 7.07 7.80
CA VAL A 6 2.37 6.45 6.87
C VAL A 6 2.14 7.38 5.68
N THR A 7 2.37 6.89 4.46
CA THR A 7 2.04 7.62 3.23
C THR A 7 0.64 7.26 2.73
N GLY A 8 -0.02 8.18 2.00
CA GLY A 8 -1.40 7.99 1.57
C GLY A 8 -2.33 7.89 2.78
N ALA A 9 -2.08 8.73 3.80
CA ALA A 9 -2.67 8.63 5.13
C ALA A 9 -4.05 9.29 5.24
N ALA A 10 -4.43 10.13 4.29
CA ALA A 10 -5.63 10.96 4.36
C ALA A 10 -6.94 10.17 4.27
N LYS A 11 -6.93 8.97 3.67
CA LYS A 11 -8.13 8.17 3.45
C LYS A 11 -7.86 6.66 3.39
N GLY A 12 -8.95 5.88 3.38
CA GLY A 12 -8.92 4.44 3.14
C GLY A 12 -8.02 3.66 4.11
N ILE A 13 -7.15 2.80 3.57
CA ILE A 13 -6.25 1.96 4.35
C ILE A 13 -5.29 2.80 5.19
N GLY A 14 -4.71 3.86 4.61
CA GLY A 14 -3.76 4.72 5.32
C GLY A 14 -4.37 5.37 6.56
N ALA A 15 -5.54 5.96 6.44
CA ALA A 15 -6.25 6.56 7.57
C ALA A 15 -6.62 5.52 8.66
N ALA A 16 -7.01 4.30 8.25
CA ALA A 16 -7.29 3.23 9.20
C ALA A 16 -6.01 2.78 9.96
N ILE A 17 -4.88 2.70 9.26
CA ILE A 17 -3.57 2.40 9.89
C ILE A 17 -3.20 3.50 10.89
N VAL A 18 -3.34 4.78 10.51
CA VAL A 18 -3.06 5.93 11.38
C VAL A 18 -3.89 5.85 12.65
N ARG A 19 -5.23 5.66 12.52
CA ARG A 19 -6.13 5.57 13.68
C ARG A 19 -5.76 4.43 14.63
N LEU A 20 -5.50 3.24 14.10
CA LEU A 20 -5.14 2.09 14.93
C LEU A 20 -3.76 2.24 15.57
N CYS A 21 -2.77 2.77 14.86
CA CYS A 21 -1.45 3.03 15.44
C CYS A 21 -1.52 4.09 16.55
N ALA A 22 -2.26 5.18 16.34
CA ALA A 22 -2.47 6.21 17.36
C ALA A 22 -3.19 5.66 18.60
N ALA A 23 -4.26 4.87 18.40
CA ALA A 23 -4.98 4.21 19.50
C ALA A 23 -4.11 3.20 20.27
N ALA A 24 -3.16 2.54 19.59
CA ALA A 24 -2.19 1.63 20.21
C ALA A 24 -1.00 2.36 20.87
N GLY A 25 -1.01 3.68 20.93
CA GLY A 25 0.00 4.50 21.61
C GLY A 25 1.26 4.79 20.76
N TYR A 26 1.31 4.46 19.48
CA TYR A 26 2.42 4.87 18.63
C TYR A 26 2.40 6.38 18.33
N ARG A 27 3.57 6.98 18.15
CA ARG A 27 3.67 8.33 17.60
C ARG A 27 3.56 8.24 16.10
N VAL A 28 2.55 8.86 15.51
CA VAL A 28 2.23 8.71 14.09
C VAL A 28 2.51 10.01 13.33
N VAL A 29 3.18 9.89 12.21
CA VAL A 29 3.32 10.93 11.19
C VAL A 29 2.51 10.50 9.98
N ALA A 30 1.43 11.20 9.69
CA ALA A 30 0.54 10.97 8.57
C ALA A 30 0.92 11.90 7.42
N VAL A 31 1.25 11.37 6.24
CA VAL A 31 1.59 12.18 5.07
C VAL A 31 0.73 11.81 3.86
N ASP A 32 0.30 12.83 3.13
CA ASP A 32 -0.52 12.70 1.92
C ASP A 32 -0.37 13.95 1.05
N VAL A 33 -0.87 13.92 -0.18
CA VAL A 33 -1.02 15.13 -1.03
C VAL A 33 -2.30 15.91 -0.68
N ASP A 34 -3.27 15.27 -0.03
CA ASP A 34 -4.58 15.81 0.35
C ASP A 34 -4.50 16.49 1.72
N GLU A 35 -4.06 17.77 1.73
CA GLU A 35 -3.83 18.54 2.96
C GLU A 35 -5.13 18.72 3.77
N GLU A 36 -6.25 18.96 3.09
CA GLU A 36 -7.54 19.18 3.75
C GLU A 36 -7.93 17.98 4.61
N ARG A 37 -7.88 16.79 4.03
CA ARG A 37 -8.19 15.55 4.75
C ARG A 37 -7.15 15.17 5.81
N LEU A 38 -5.89 15.57 5.64
CA LEU A 38 -4.89 15.43 6.71
C LEU A 38 -5.24 16.32 7.91
N LEU A 39 -5.73 17.53 7.67
CA LEU A 39 -6.18 18.43 8.73
C LEU A 39 -7.44 17.91 9.43
N GLU A 40 -8.40 17.36 8.69
CA GLU A 40 -9.57 16.66 9.26
C GLU A 40 -9.11 15.50 10.18
N LEU A 41 -8.23 14.63 9.69
CA LEU A 41 -7.70 13.48 10.44
C LEU A 41 -6.93 13.93 11.70
N ARG A 42 -6.19 15.04 11.62
CA ARG A 42 -5.53 15.65 12.78
C ARG A 42 -6.54 16.24 13.76
N GLY A 43 -7.65 16.80 13.28
CA GLY A 43 -8.75 17.25 14.12
C GLY A 43 -9.37 16.11 14.95
N GLU A 44 -9.55 14.94 14.33
CA GLU A 44 -9.99 13.71 15.02
C GLU A 44 -8.95 13.16 16.00
N LEU A 45 -7.64 13.29 15.67
CA LEU A 45 -6.52 12.70 16.38
C LEU A 45 -5.44 13.77 16.67
N PRO A 46 -5.63 14.66 17.65
CA PRO A 46 -4.73 15.78 17.89
C PRO A 46 -3.27 15.37 18.22
N GLN A 47 -3.05 14.12 18.61
CA GLN A 47 -1.73 13.56 18.97
C GLN A 47 -0.89 13.14 17.76
N ILE A 48 -1.44 13.10 16.53
CA ILE A 48 -0.65 12.77 15.33
C ILE A 48 0.03 14.01 14.76
N GLU A 49 1.13 13.78 14.06
CA GLU A 49 1.78 14.79 13.22
C GLU A 49 1.31 14.61 11.77
N THR A 50 1.11 15.72 11.06
CA THR A 50 0.75 15.69 9.63
C THR A 50 1.74 16.51 8.82
N ASP A 51 1.96 16.11 7.56
CA ASP A 51 2.75 16.86 6.59
C ASP A 51 2.28 16.56 5.16
N VAL A 52 2.43 17.52 4.25
CA VAL A 52 2.09 17.34 2.84
C VAL A 52 3.27 16.70 2.11
N LEU A 53 3.00 15.60 1.41
CA LEU A 53 4.01 14.88 0.64
C LEU A 53 3.42 14.30 -0.64
N ASP A 54 3.96 14.73 -1.78
CA ASP A 54 3.86 13.98 -3.01
C ASP A 54 4.99 12.92 -3.05
N VAL A 55 4.61 11.65 -2.99
CA VAL A 55 5.57 10.54 -2.97
C VAL A 55 6.41 10.42 -4.23
N ARG A 56 6.01 11.08 -5.32
CA ARG A 56 6.74 11.13 -6.59
C ARG A 56 7.99 12.02 -6.50
N ASP A 57 7.97 13.06 -5.66
CA ASP A 57 9.05 14.04 -5.49
C ASP A 57 10.05 13.58 -4.42
N LEU A 58 11.22 13.09 -4.88
CA LEU A 58 12.30 12.68 -3.99
C LEU A 58 12.84 13.83 -3.12
N ALA A 59 12.87 15.05 -3.66
CA ALA A 59 13.31 16.21 -2.87
C ALA A 59 12.30 16.57 -1.76
N ALA A 60 10.99 16.40 -2.04
CA ALA A 60 9.96 16.55 -1.01
C ALA A 60 10.12 15.51 0.11
N TRP A 61 10.45 14.26 -0.23
CA TRP A 61 10.73 13.22 0.75
C TRP A 61 11.85 13.63 1.72
N GLU A 62 12.98 14.13 1.21
CA GLU A 62 14.11 14.58 2.05
C GLU A 62 13.73 15.76 2.94
N ARG A 63 12.98 16.74 2.40
CA ARG A 63 12.47 17.88 3.17
C ARG A 63 11.54 17.43 4.31
N VAL A 64 10.57 16.55 4.00
CA VAL A 64 9.62 16.01 4.99
C VAL A 64 10.35 15.18 6.04
N ALA A 65 11.22 14.26 5.63
CA ALA A 65 11.99 13.43 6.56
C ALA A 65 12.80 14.29 7.55
N SER A 66 13.54 15.27 7.06
CA SER A 66 14.33 16.19 7.91
C SER A 66 13.44 16.99 8.87
N ARG A 67 12.31 17.51 8.38
CA ARG A 67 11.39 18.30 9.17
C ARG A 67 10.69 17.47 10.27
N VAL A 68 10.20 16.27 9.94
CA VAL A 68 9.54 15.43 10.94
C VAL A 68 10.51 14.88 11.96
N GLU A 69 11.74 14.52 11.56
CA GLU A 69 12.74 14.03 12.48
C GLU A 69 13.27 15.13 13.41
N SER A 70 13.40 16.37 12.93
CA SER A 70 13.80 17.51 13.79
C SER A 70 12.75 17.86 14.86
N ARG A 71 11.46 17.68 14.56
CA ARG A 71 10.35 17.97 15.49
C ARG A 71 10.14 16.89 16.54
N GLY A 72 10.27 15.64 16.13
CA GLY A 72 9.81 14.54 16.97
C GLY A 72 10.80 13.39 17.15
N GLY A 73 12.01 13.50 16.62
CA GLY A 73 13.02 12.43 16.60
C GLY A 73 12.81 11.42 15.47
N PRO A 74 13.62 10.40 15.43
CA PRO A 74 13.70 9.51 14.28
C PRO A 74 12.45 8.67 14.05
N ILE A 75 12.17 8.36 12.78
CA ILE A 75 11.13 7.39 12.38
C ILE A 75 11.67 5.97 12.58
N ASP A 76 10.92 5.09 13.22
CA ASP A 76 11.26 3.68 13.43
C ASP A 76 10.61 2.76 12.39
N VAL A 77 9.44 3.15 11.86
CA VAL A 77 8.67 2.36 10.89
C VAL A 77 8.23 3.26 9.75
N LEU A 78 8.58 2.88 8.52
CA LEU A 78 8.08 3.48 7.29
C LEU A 78 6.99 2.58 6.71
N ILE A 79 5.79 3.11 6.47
CA ILE A 79 4.70 2.43 5.77
C ILE A 79 4.44 3.13 4.45
N ASN A 80 4.95 2.56 3.37
CA ASN A 80 4.67 2.97 2.00
C ASN A 80 3.29 2.43 1.60
N ASN A 81 2.25 3.22 1.83
CA ASN A 81 0.86 2.88 1.54
C ASN A 81 0.26 3.71 0.40
N ALA A 82 0.79 4.89 0.10
CA ALA A 82 0.29 5.70 -1.02
C ALA A 82 0.18 4.88 -2.31
N GLY A 83 -0.93 5.05 -3.01
CA GLY A 83 -1.18 4.33 -4.25
C GLY A 83 -2.44 4.80 -4.95
N VAL A 84 -2.45 4.63 -6.27
CA VAL A 84 -3.58 4.90 -7.15
C VAL A 84 -3.91 3.67 -7.97
N CYS A 85 -5.17 3.57 -8.39
CA CYS A 85 -5.64 2.57 -9.35
C CYS A 85 -6.54 3.28 -10.35
N LEU A 86 -6.09 3.35 -11.58
CA LEU A 86 -6.79 3.96 -12.72
C LEU A 86 -7.17 2.83 -13.67
N PRO A 87 -8.35 2.20 -13.44
CA PRO A 87 -8.73 0.98 -14.14
C PRO A 87 -9.31 1.28 -15.51
N GLY A 88 -9.07 0.36 -16.44
CA GLY A 88 -9.60 0.33 -17.79
C GLY A 88 -8.88 -0.71 -18.63
N PRO A 89 -9.43 -1.09 -19.80
CA PRO A 89 -8.73 -1.89 -20.80
C PRO A 89 -7.39 -1.24 -21.17
N CYS A 90 -6.35 -2.04 -21.42
CA CYS A 90 -4.99 -1.52 -21.61
C CYS A 90 -4.81 -0.64 -22.87
N ASP A 91 -5.73 -0.72 -23.81
CA ASP A 91 -5.80 0.10 -25.03
C ASP A 91 -6.63 1.39 -24.84
N GLU A 92 -7.33 1.54 -23.71
CA GLU A 92 -8.15 2.71 -23.39
C GLU A 92 -7.56 3.59 -22.29
N VAL A 93 -6.67 3.04 -21.45
CA VAL A 93 -6.00 3.80 -20.38
C VAL A 93 -5.00 4.78 -21.01
N SER A 94 -5.04 6.05 -20.59
CA SER A 94 -4.13 7.06 -21.12
C SER A 94 -2.68 6.85 -20.68
N ALA A 95 -1.72 7.31 -21.50
CA ALA A 95 -0.30 7.25 -21.13
C ALA A 95 0.02 8.07 -19.87
N GLU A 96 -0.75 9.13 -19.60
CA GLU A 96 -0.66 9.95 -18.39
C GLU A 96 -1.10 9.16 -17.16
N ASP A 97 -2.20 8.39 -17.25
CA ASP A 97 -2.72 7.54 -16.18
C ASP A 97 -1.76 6.39 -15.86
N ASP A 98 -1.18 5.77 -16.90
CA ASP A 98 -0.15 4.74 -16.75
C ASP A 98 1.09 5.30 -16.07
N ARG A 99 1.58 6.47 -16.52
CA ARG A 99 2.73 7.14 -15.90
C ARG A 99 2.44 7.46 -14.43
N LEU A 100 1.30 8.07 -14.13
CA LEU A 100 0.90 8.41 -12.77
C LEU A 100 0.85 7.16 -11.89
N THR A 101 0.30 6.05 -12.41
CA THR A 101 0.24 4.78 -11.69
C THR A 101 1.63 4.25 -11.35
N VAL A 102 2.58 4.31 -12.29
CA VAL A 102 3.98 3.89 -12.06
C VAL A 102 4.68 4.82 -11.07
N GLU A 103 4.55 6.12 -11.26
CA GLU A 103 5.21 7.13 -10.41
C GLU A 103 4.76 7.02 -8.95
N VAL A 104 3.46 6.91 -8.70
CA VAL A 104 2.94 6.83 -7.33
C VAL A 104 3.21 5.46 -6.72
N ASN A 105 2.82 4.38 -7.42
CA ASN A 105 2.79 3.04 -6.82
C ASN A 105 4.17 2.38 -6.70
N LEU A 106 5.11 2.72 -7.59
CA LEU A 106 6.43 2.12 -7.63
C LEU A 106 7.53 3.11 -7.25
N LEU A 107 7.66 4.24 -7.98
CA LEU A 107 8.71 5.21 -7.68
C LEU A 107 8.51 5.85 -6.31
N GLY A 108 7.27 6.12 -5.91
CA GLY A 108 6.94 6.61 -4.57
C GLY A 108 7.42 5.67 -3.46
N VAL A 109 7.26 4.35 -3.63
CA VAL A 109 7.80 3.34 -2.70
C VAL A 109 9.33 3.36 -2.69
N ILE A 110 9.96 3.41 -3.86
CA ILE A 110 11.42 3.47 -4.00
C ILE A 110 11.97 4.73 -3.32
N ASN A 111 11.34 5.88 -3.52
CA ASN A 111 11.73 7.16 -2.92
C ASN A 111 11.67 7.10 -1.39
N GLY A 112 10.59 6.54 -0.83
CA GLY A 112 10.46 6.35 0.62
C GLY A 112 11.56 5.46 1.19
N VAL A 113 11.87 4.36 0.52
CA VAL A 113 12.97 3.47 0.91
C VAL A 113 14.32 4.18 0.80
N ARG A 114 14.60 4.89 -0.30
CA ARG A 114 15.86 5.64 -0.49
C ARG A 114 16.07 6.69 0.59
N THR A 115 15.00 7.34 1.02
CA THR A 115 15.05 8.37 2.07
C THR A 115 15.30 7.77 3.46
N PHE A 116 14.60 6.70 3.82
CA PHE A 116 14.65 6.21 5.21
C PHE A 116 15.62 5.06 5.45
N LEU A 117 15.96 4.25 4.44
CA LEU A 117 16.89 3.13 4.63
C LEU A 117 18.28 3.57 5.14
N PRO A 118 18.93 4.61 4.60
CA PRO A 118 20.20 5.09 5.16
C PRO A 118 20.08 5.51 6.62
N ARG A 119 18.97 6.17 6.99
CA ARG A 119 18.68 6.58 8.38
C ARG A 119 18.50 5.39 9.31
N PHE A 120 17.82 4.34 8.85
CA PHE A 120 17.63 3.11 9.60
C PHE A 120 18.96 2.35 9.79
N LEU A 121 19.77 2.24 8.74
CA LEU A 121 21.08 1.59 8.79
C LEU A 121 22.03 2.31 9.75
N ALA A 122 22.09 3.63 9.68
CA ALA A 122 22.93 4.45 10.55
C ALA A 122 22.58 4.27 12.04
N ARG A 123 21.29 4.00 12.37
CA ARG A 123 20.83 3.78 13.74
C ARG A 123 20.83 2.32 14.19
N GLY A 124 21.16 1.40 13.30
CA GLY A 124 21.12 -0.04 13.60
C GLY A 124 19.72 -0.57 13.87
N ARG A 125 18.66 0.09 13.42
CA ARG A 125 17.26 -0.39 13.54
C ARG A 125 16.33 0.34 12.58
N GLY A 126 15.30 -0.39 12.11
CA GLY A 126 14.23 0.16 11.29
C GLY A 126 13.27 -0.92 10.81
N HIS A 127 12.12 -0.52 10.31
CA HIS A 127 11.16 -1.42 9.68
C HIS A 127 10.52 -0.74 8.48
N VAL A 128 10.63 -1.35 7.31
CA VAL A 128 9.96 -0.93 6.08
C VAL A 128 8.78 -1.87 5.81
N ILE A 129 7.59 -1.29 5.69
CA ILE A 129 6.37 -2.00 5.30
C ILE A 129 5.89 -1.42 3.98
N ASN A 130 5.94 -2.20 2.91
CA ASN A 130 5.46 -1.81 1.59
C ASN A 130 4.09 -2.45 1.32
N ILE A 131 3.08 -1.61 1.07
CA ILE A 131 1.74 -2.08 0.76
C ILE A 131 1.64 -2.36 -0.74
N ALA A 132 1.57 -3.64 -1.08
CA ALA A 132 1.29 -4.09 -2.43
C ALA A 132 -0.22 -4.38 -2.61
N SER A 133 -0.55 -5.56 -3.06
CA SER A 133 -1.92 -6.07 -3.28
C SER A 133 -1.84 -7.56 -3.58
N MET A 134 -2.93 -8.28 -3.54
CA MET A 134 -3.01 -9.61 -4.16
C MET A 134 -2.78 -9.57 -5.67
N ALA A 135 -3.00 -8.42 -6.33
CA ALA A 135 -2.59 -8.15 -7.71
C ALA A 135 -1.07 -8.23 -7.93
N ALA A 136 -0.26 -8.37 -6.88
CA ALA A 136 1.18 -8.65 -6.97
C ALA A 136 1.50 -10.14 -7.24
N PHE A 137 0.50 -11.00 -7.32
CA PHE A 137 0.67 -12.43 -7.54
C PHE A 137 -0.05 -12.94 -8.79
N ALA A 138 -1.15 -12.29 -9.19
CA ALA A 138 -1.92 -12.66 -10.36
C ALA A 138 -2.40 -11.41 -11.10
N PRO A 139 -2.26 -11.36 -12.43
CA PRO A 139 -2.83 -10.28 -13.23
C PRO A 139 -4.36 -10.32 -13.23
N ALA A 140 -4.97 -9.18 -13.49
CA ALA A 140 -6.42 -9.03 -13.58
C ALA A 140 -6.79 -8.13 -14.77
N PRO A 141 -7.89 -8.41 -15.50
CA PRO A 141 -8.39 -7.52 -16.54
C PRO A 141 -8.64 -6.10 -16.01
N ASP A 142 -8.52 -5.12 -16.87
CA ASP A 142 -8.69 -3.69 -16.60
C ASP A 142 -7.67 -3.09 -15.61
N LEU A 143 -6.67 -3.86 -15.16
CA LEU A 143 -5.73 -3.46 -14.13
C LEU A 143 -4.26 -3.68 -14.56
N ALA A 144 -3.96 -3.63 -15.85
CA ALA A 144 -2.65 -4.01 -16.38
C ALA A 144 -1.49 -3.27 -15.68
N THR A 145 -1.47 -1.95 -15.74
CA THR A 145 -0.40 -1.13 -15.15
C THR A 145 -0.41 -1.19 -13.62
N TYR A 146 -1.59 -1.22 -13.00
CA TYR A 146 -1.69 -1.44 -11.55
C TYR A 146 -1.06 -2.78 -11.13
N CYS A 147 -1.42 -3.89 -11.79
CA CYS A 147 -0.83 -5.20 -11.52
C CYS A 147 0.69 -5.20 -11.72
N ALA A 148 1.17 -4.59 -12.81
CA ALA A 148 2.60 -4.46 -13.08
C ALA A 148 3.33 -3.75 -11.94
N THR A 149 2.80 -2.60 -11.45
CA THR A 149 3.40 -1.87 -10.32
C THR A 149 3.40 -2.68 -9.03
N LYS A 150 2.32 -3.44 -8.74
CA LYS A 150 2.24 -4.24 -7.52
C LYS A 150 3.15 -5.48 -7.56
N HIS A 151 3.35 -6.10 -8.73
CA HIS A 151 4.39 -7.12 -8.94
C HIS A 151 5.79 -6.53 -8.74
N ALA A 152 6.05 -5.32 -9.28
CA ALA A 152 7.32 -4.64 -9.11
C ALA A 152 7.60 -4.30 -7.64
N VAL A 153 6.63 -3.77 -6.88
CA VAL A 153 6.77 -3.52 -5.44
C VAL A 153 7.09 -4.80 -4.66
N ARG A 154 6.45 -5.91 -5.02
CA ARG A 154 6.77 -7.22 -4.41
C ARG A 154 8.22 -7.62 -4.68
N ALA A 155 8.64 -7.60 -5.94
CA ALA A 155 10.01 -7.95 -6.33
C ALA A 155 11.03 -7.03 -5.64
N TYR A 156 10.80 -5.71 -5.67
CA TYR A 156 11.64 -4.71 -5.03
C TYR A 156 11.79 -4.96 -3.52
N THR A 157 10.66 -5.18 -2.82
CA THR A 157 10.66 -5.43 -1.37
C THR A 157 11.48 -6.67 -1.01
N HIS A 158 11.31 -7.75 -1.76
CA HIS A 158 12.07 -8.99 -1.51
C HIS A 158 13.55 -8.85 -1.84
N SER A 159 13.91 -8.15 -2.93
CA SER A 159 15.30 -7.89 -3.28
C SER A 159 16.00 -7.07 -2.20
N CYS A 160 15.39 -5.96 -1.75
CA CYS A 160 15.93 -5.17 -0.64
C CYS A 160 16.07 -5.99 0.65
N ALA A 161 15.10 -6.87 0.94
CA ALA A 161 15.18 -7.75 2.10
C ALA A 161 16.32 -8.79 2.00
N LEU A 162 16.67 -9.22 0.78
CA LEU A 162 17.81 -10.13 0.53
C LEU A 162 19.13 -9.37 0.65
N ASP A 163 19.23 -8.16 0.10
CA ASP A 163 20.43 -7.32 0.22
C ASP A 163 20.78 -7.04 1.69
N HIS A 164 19.75 -6.83 2.51
CA HIS A 164 19.89 -6.51 3.93
C HIS A 164 19.51 -7.67 4.88
N ARG A 165 19.61 -8.94 4.43
CA ARG A 165 19.14 -10.12 5.19
C ARG A 165 19.83 -10.33 6.54
N HIS A 166 21.03 -9.81 6.71
CA HIS A 166 21.80 -9.85 7.96
C HIS A 166 21.88 -8.48 8.66
N GLY A 167 21.16 -7.49 8.11
CA GLY A 167 21.14 -6.13 8.64
C GLY A 167 20.07 -5.92 9.72
N PRO A 168 20.08 -4.73 10.32
CA PRO A 168 19.20 -4.40 11.43
C PRO A 168 17.80 -3.91 11.01
N VAL A 169 17.49 -3.92 9.70
CA VAL A 169 16.22 -3.42 9.15
C VAL A 169 15.29 -4.55 8.82
N HIS A 170 14.08 -4.51 9.37
CA HIS A 170 13.01 -5.44 9.02
C HIS A 170 12.29 -5.00 7.73
N TRP A 171 11.86 -5.98 6.94
CA TRP A 171 11.15 -5.78 5.70
C TRP A 171 9.86 -6.58 5.69
N THR A 172 8.75 -5.89 5.40
CA THR A 172 7.43 -6.52 5.27
C THR A 172 6.78 -6.12 3.95
N LEU A 173 6.39 -7.10 3.17
CA LEU A 173 5.46 -6.94 2.06
C LEU A 173 4.04 -7.22 2.57
N ALA A 174 3.11 -6.29 2.40
CA ALA A 174 1.73 -6.48 2.83
C ALA A 174 0.77 -6.41 1.63
N CYS A 175 -0.02 -7.46 1.45
CA CYS A 175 -0.87 -7.67 0.28
C CYS A 175 -2.33 -7.87 0.72
N PRO A 176 -3.15 -6.81 0.69
CA PRO A 176 -4.60 -6.94 0.89
C PRO A 176 -5.28 -7.53 -0.36
N SER A 177 -6.42 -8.19 -0.15
CA SER A 177 -7.47 -8.36 -1.16
C SER A 177 -8.27 -7.05 -1.30
N ALA A 178 -9.44 -7.08 -1.93
CA ALA A 178 -10.32 -5.92 -2.02
C ALA A 178 -10.63 -5.33 -0.64
N VAL A 179 -10.43 -4.03 -0.50
CA VAL A 179 -10.69 -3.26 0.74
C VAL A 179 -11.67 -2.14 0.41
N GLU A 180 -12.70 -1.97 1.24
CA GLU A 180 -13.70 -0.92 1.07
C GLU A 180 -13.05 0.45 1.28
N THR A 181 -12.77 1.14 0.20
CA THR A 181 -12.04 2.41 0.15
C THR A 181 -12.59 3.30 -0.96
N PRO A 182 -12.31 4.60 -0.96
CA PRO A 182 -12.66 5.47 -2.09
C PRO A 182 -12.08 4.99 -3.44
N MET A 183 -10.90 4.36 -3.44
CA MET A 183 -10.30 3.74 -4.63
C MET A 183 -11.21 2.64 -5.19
N LEU A 184 -11.69 1.73 -4.34
CA LEU A 184 -12.57 0.64 -4.75
C LEU A 184 -13.94 1.15 -5.22
N GLN A 185 -14.47 2.19 -4.56
CA GLN A 185 -15.71 2.84 -4.99
C GLN A 185 -15.58 3.48 -6.38
N GLY A 186 -14.42 4.07 -6.69
CA GLY A 186 -14.10 4.56 -8.03
C GLY A 186 -14.11 3.45 -9.10
N MET A 187 -13.54 2.30 -8.79
CA MET A 187 -13.58 1.12 -9.68
C MET A 187 -15.01 0.61 -9.89
N ARG A 188 -15.82 0.55 -8.82
CA ARG A 188 -17.24 0.14 -8.89
C ARG A 188 -18.03 1.05 -9.82
N LYS A 189 -17.86 2.38 -9.71
CA LYS A 189 -18.53 3.35 -10.58
C LYS A 189 -18.16 3.18 -12.05
N LYS A 190 -16.90 2.86 -12.34
CA LYS A 190 -16.41 2.60 -13.71
C LYS A 190 -16.74 1.20 -14.22
N ARG A 191 -17.26 0.29 -13.36
CA ARG A 191 -17.48 -1.14 -13.64
C ARG A 191 -16.23 -1.86 -14.17
N ALA A 192 -15.05 -1.36 -13.83
CA ALA A 192 -13.76 -1.88 -14.28
C ALA A 192 -13.06 -2.67 -13.17
N GLY A 193 -12.23 -3.65 -13.56
CA GLY A 193 -11.59 -4.55 -12.61
C GLY A 193 -12.58 -5.47 -11.89
N ALA A 194 -13.60 -5.95 -12.61
CA ALA A 194 -14.73 -6.70 -12.06
C ALA A 194 -14.32 -7.89 -11.18
N VAL A 195 -13.20 -8.56 -11.50
CA VAL A 195 -12.68 -9.70 -10.71
C VAL A 195 -12.39 -9.35 -9.25
N VAL A 196 -12.20 -8.08 -8.93
CA VAL A 196 -11.96 -7.61 -7.56
C VAL A 196 -13.22 -7.76 -6.69
N PHE A 197 -14.40 -7.77 -7.30
CA PHE A 197 -15.71 -7.86 -6.64
C PHE A 197 -16.24 -9.29 -6.54
N THR A 198 -15.46 -10.31 -6.90
CA THR A 198 -15.86 -11.72 -6.75
C THR A 198 -16.06 -12.14 -5.29
N GLU A 199 -15.57 -11.36 -4.36
CA GLU A 199 -15.80 -11.52 -2.92
C GLU A 199 -16.15 -10.16 -2.30
N LYS A 200 -16.86 -10.21 -1.18
CA LYS A 200 -17.18 -9.01 -0.40
C LYS A 200 -15.88 -8.32 0.05
N PRO A 201 -15.69 -7.03 -0.27
CA PRO A 201 -14.54 -6.27 0.19
C PRO A 201 -14.43 -6.25 1.71
N MET A 202 -13.21 -6.30 2.23
CA MET A 202 -13.00 -6.21 3.67
C MET A 202 -13.00 -4.75 4.13
N ARG A 203 -13.36 -4.55 5.40
CA ARG A 203 -13.24 -3.23 6.04
C ARG A 203 -11.76 -2.85 6.20
N PRO A 204 -11.39 -1.56 6.02
CA PRO A 204 -10.00 -1.11 6.14
C PRO A 204 -9.33 -1.47 7.46
N GLU A 205 -10.09 -1.47 8.56
CA GLU A 205 -9.61 -1.77 9.92
C GLU A 205 -9.06 -3.19 10.03
N ARG A 206 -9.64 -4.15 9.29
CA ARG A 206 -9.15 -5.54 9.28
C ARG A 206 -7.72 -5.63 8.73
N PHE A 207 -7.44 -4.90 7.66
CA PHE A 207 -6.09 -4.87 7.10
C PHE A 207 -5.15 -4.05 8.00
N ALA A 208 -5.60 -2.91 8.51
CA ALA A 208 -4.83 -2.08 9.43
C ALA A 208 -4.43 -2.85 10.71
N THR A 209 -5.29 -3.72 11.24
CA THR A 209 -4.94 -4.63 12.36
C THR A 209 -3.78 -5.53 11.99
N ALA A 210 -3.77 -6.14 10.81
CA ALA A 210 -2.66 -6.99 10.37
C ALA A 210 -1.34 -6.21 10.20
N ILE A 211 -1.41 -4.93 9.80
CA ILE A 211 -0.25 -4.04 9.75
C ILE A 211 0.25 -3.71 11.16
N LEU A 212 -0.65 -3.40 12.09
CA LEU A 212 -0.28 -3.16 13.50
C LEU A 212 0.42 -4.38 14.12
N ASP A 213 -0.07 -5.58 13.83
CA ASP A 213 0.57 -6.82 14.27
C ASP A 213 1.96 -7.01 13.64
N ALA A 214 2.13 -6.64 12.37
CA ALA A 214 3.42 -6.67 11.70
C ALA A 214 4.42 -5.65 12.28
N ILE A 215 3.95 -4.49 12.75
CA ILE A 215 4.80 -3.51 13.47
C ILE A 215 5.30 -4.10 14.80
N ARG A 216 4.45 -4.86 15.50
CA ARG A 216 4.79 -5.51 16.78
C ARG A 216 5.72 -6.70 16.60
N ALA A 217 5.40 -7.56 15.63
CA ALA A 217 6.14 -8.77 15.29
C ALA A 217 6.39 -8.80 13.77
N PRO A 218 7.56 -8.32 13.30
CA PRO A 218 7.85 -8.21 11.88
C PRO A 218 7.75 -9.56 11.16
N LYS A 219 7.06 -9.56 10.01
CA LYS A 219 6.89 -10.72 9.12
C LYS A 219 7.32 -10.33 7.72
N ARG A 220 7.92 -11.24 6.97
CA ARG A 220 8.33 -10.97 5.59
C ARG A 220 7.15 -10.70 4.67
N GLU A 221 6.04 -11.43 4.87
CA GLU A 221 4.80 -11.26 4.09
C GLU A 221 3.58 -11.26 4.99
N VAL A 222 2.63 -10.38 4.69
CA VAL A 222 1.31 -10.28 5.32
C VAL A 222 0.26 -10.34 4.22
N LEU A 223 -0.47 -11.46 4.12
CA LEU A 223 -1.55 -11.66 3.16
C LEU A 223 -2.89 -11.59 3.88
N VAL A 224 -3.81 -10.72 3.45
CA VAL A 224 -5.12 -10.56 4.11
C VAL A 224 -6.25 -10.59 3.09
N PRO A 225 -7.14 -11.60 3.15
CA PRO A 225 -7.11 -12.82 3.98
C PRO A 225 -6.00 -13.79 3.57
N SER A 226 -5.38 -14.46 4.52
CA SER A 226 -4.22 -15.31 4.25
C SER A 226 -4.54 -16.52 3.36
N ALA A 227 -5.70 -17.15 3.55
CA ALA A 227 -6.13 -18.29 2.72
C ALA A 227 -6.26 -17.89 1.25
N ARG A 228 -6.97 -16.78 0.96
CA ARG A 228 -7.12 -16.25 -0.40
C ARG A 228 -5.77 -15.90 -1.01
N GLY A 229 -4.90 -15.24 -0.25
CA GLY A 229 -3.56 -14.86 -0.72
C GLY A 229 -2.72 -16.06 -1.14
N LYS A 230 -2.81 -17.18 -0.40
CA LYS A 230 -2.12 -18.43 -0.78
C LYS A 230 -2.67 -19.01 -2.07
N VAL A 231 -4.00 -19.01 -2.23
CA VAL A 231 -4.68 -19.51 -3.46
C VAL A 231 -4.29 -18.66 -4.67
N ILE A 232 -4.40 -17.32 -4.58
CA ILE A 232 -4.05 -16.42 -5.68
C ILE A 232 -2.58 -16.54 -6.05
N ARG A 233 -1.69 -16.64 -5.06
CA ARG A 233 -0.26 -16.87 -5.28
C ARG A 233 0.00 -18.18 -6.03
N PHE A 234 -0.69 -19.26 -5.67
CA PHE A 234 -0.55 -20.54 -6.33
C PHE A 234 -1.07 -20.50 -7.76
N ILE A 235 -2.27 -19.96 -7.98
CA ILE A 235 -2.88 -19.85 -9.31
C ILE A 235 -2.06 -18.95 -10.22
N GLY A 236 -1.48 -17.86 -9.68
CA GLY A 236 -0.63 -16.93 -10.42
C GLY A 236 0.64 -17.54 -11.00
N LEU A 237 1.08 -18.73 -10.51
CA LEU A 237 2.18 -19.50 -11.10
C LEU A 237 1.80 -20.19 -12.41
N PHE A 238 0.49 -20.29 -12.70
CA PHE A 238 -0.04 -21.01 -13.85
C PHE A 238 -0.93 -20.10 -14.71
N PRO A 239 -0.35 -19.27 -15.59
CA PRO A 239 -1.10 -18.29 -16.39
C PRO A 239 -2.22 -18.89 -17.22
N GLY A 240 -2.01 -20.10 -17.77
CA GLY A 240 -3.04 -20.82 -18.54
C GLY A 240 -4.24 -21.28 -17.70
N LEU A 241 -4.02 -21.61 -16.42
CA LEU A 241 -5.10 -21.94 -15.49
C LEU A 241 -5.86 -20.68 -15.06
N LEU A 242 -5.13 -19.61 -14.82
CA LEU A 242 -5.70 -18.30 -14.50
C LEU A 242 -6.62 -17.82 -15.63
N ALA A 243 -6.15 -17.89 -16.90
CA ALA A 243 -6.92 -17.47 -18.06
C ALA A 243 -8.23 -18.25 -18.22
N ARG A 244 -8.21 -19.57 -18.00
CA ARG A 244 -9.42 -20.42 -18.11
C ARG A 244 -10.55 -20.06 -17.14
N GLY A 245 -10.22 -19.56 -15.95
CA GLY A 245 -11.20 -19.15 -14.93
C GLY A 245 -11.58 -17.66 -15.01
N MET A 246 -10.96 -16.89 -15.90
CA MET A 246 -11.07 -15.43 -15.87
C MET A 246 -12.44 -14.94 -16.30
N ASP A 247 -13.03 -15.53 -17.35
CA ASP A 247 -14.36 -15.13 -17.84
C ASP A 247 -15.44 -15.35 -16.78
N ASP A 248 -15.36 -16.47 -16.04
CA ASP A 248 -16.26 -16.76 -14.93
C ASP A 248 -16.08 -15.77 -13.77
N ALA A 249 -14.84 -15.42 -13.46
CA ALA A 249 -14.54 -14.46 -12.42
C ALA A 249 -15.03 -13.05 -12.78
N VAL A 250 -14.83 -12.61 -14.02
CA VAL A 250 -15.35 -11.32 -14.52
C VAL A 250 -16.88 -11.31 -14.46
N ARG A 251 -17.56 -12.35 -14.96
CA ARG A 251 -19.03 -12.45 -14.93
C ARG A 251 -19.57 -12.39 -13.49
N LYS A 252 -18.98 -13.12 -12.56
CA LYS A 252 -19.35 -13.08 -11.13
C LYS A 252 -19.13 -11.70 -10.51
N GLY A 253 -18.01 -11.07 -10.84
CA GLY A 253 -17.71 -9.74 -10.35
C GLY A 253 -18.66 -8.67 -10.89
N LEU A 254 -19.05 -8.76 -12.17
CA LEU A 254 -20.05 -7.86 -12.76
C LEU A 254 -21.44 -8.06 -12.11
N ALA A 255 -21.87 -9.30 -11.90
CA ALA A 255 -23.13 -9.58 -11.19
C ALA A 255 -23.14 -8.97 -9.79
N ALA A 256 -22.03 -9.07 -9.05
CA ALA A 256 -21.91 -8.48 -7.71
C ALA A 256 -21.86 -6.92 -7.70
N LEU A 257 -21.76 -6.28 -8.86
CA LEU A 257 -21.88 -4.82 -9.00
C LEU A 257 -23.32 -4.37 -9.23
N ASP A 258 -24.19 -5.29 -9.66
CA ASP A 258 -25.63 -5.03 -9.92
C ASP A 258 -26.49 -5.23 -8.65
N ASP A 259 -25.98 -5.98 -7.65
CA ASP A 259 -26.56 -6.15 -6.32
C ASP A 259 -26.22 -4.98 -5.37
#